data_16b98d55529245e37415ae5410c8988c
#
_entry.id   16b98d55529245e37415ae5410c8988c
#
_cell.length_a   1.000
_cell.length_b   1.000
_cell.length_c   1.000
_cell.angle_alpha   90.00
_cell.angle_beta   90.00
_cell.angle_gamma   90.00
#
_symmetry.space_group_name_H-M   'P 1'
#
loop_
_entity.id
_entity.type
_entity.pdbx_description
1 polymer ?
#
loop_
_entity_poly.entity_id
_entity_poly.type
_entity_poly.pdbx_seq_one_letter_code
_entity_poly.pdbx_strand_id
1 'polypeptide(L)' 'MDNLIKQKISSHMSQVGIGECFGISSQAVGKWLRKGKVPHARILPLCRILEWKVTPHEIDPSAYPNPTDGLPHQES' A
#
# COMPACT_ATOMS: atom_id res chain seq x y z
N MET A 1 -5.93 7.63 -3.23
CA MET A 1 -4.53 7.75 -2.77
C MET A 1 -3.93 8.98 -3.41
N ASP A 2 -3.33 9.85 -2.64
CA ASP A 2 -2.79 11.10 -3.20
C ASP A 2 -1.33 10.92 -3.62
N ASN A 3 -0.76 11.98 -4.22
CA ASN A 3 0.62 11.93 -4.72
C ASN A 3 1.65 11.70 -3.63
N LEU A 4 1.41 12.24 -2.43
CA LEU A 4 2.35 12.05 -1.34
C LEU A 4 2.44 10.59 -0.94
N ILE A 5 1.31 9.90 -0.93
CA ILE A 5 1.29 8.48 -0.60
C ILE A 5 1.97 7.65 -1.69
N LYS A 6 1.75 8.02 -2.97
CA LYS A 6 2.42 7.33 -4.06
C LYS A 6 3.94 7.49 -3.96
N GLN A 7 4.41 8.69 -3.66
CA GLN A 7 5.82 8.94 -3.50
C GLN A 7 6.39 8.18 -2.30
N LYS A 8 5.64 8.13 -1.21
CA LYS A 8 6.04 7.42 -0.02
C LYS A 8 6.22 5.93 -0.30
N ILE A 9 5.27 5.33 -1.02
CA ILE A 9 5.38 3.93 -1.41
C ILE A 9 6.63 3.72 -2.26
N SER A 10 6.81 4.54 -3.28
CA SER A 10 7.92 4.41 -4.23
C SER A 10 9.28 4.62 -3.56
N SER A 11 9.34 5.42 -2.49
CA SER A 11 10.59 5.66 -1.79
C SER A 11 10.99 4.47 -0.92
N HIS A 12 10.03 3.63 -0.53
CA HIS A 12 10.32 2.47 0.29
C HIS A 12 10.54 1.20 -0.53
N MET A 13 9.88 1.09 -1.69
CA MET A 13 10.00 -0.12 -2.49
C MET A 13 9.64 0.20 -3.94
N SER A 14 10.41 -0.37 -4.88
CA SER A 14 10.15 -0.17 -6.30
C SER A 14 8.93 -0.97 -6.77
N GLN A 15 8.36 -0.57 -7.91
CA GLN A 15 7.25 -1.29 -8.50
C GLN A 15 7.64 -2.74 -8.81
N VAL A 16 8.87 -2.96 -9.27
CA VAL A 16 9.37 -4.29 -9.55
C VAL A 16 9.44 -5.10 -8.27
N GLY A 17 9.97 -4.53 -7.19
CA GLY A 17 10.06 -5.22 -5.91
C GLY A 17 8.68 -5.59 -5.37
N ILE A 18 7.72 -4.68 -5.45
CA ILE A 18 6.36 -4.96 -5.00
C ILE A 18 5.75 -6.08 -5.86
N GLY A 19 5.93 -6.00 -7.16
CA GLY A 19 5.41 -7.04 -8.07
C GLY A 19 5.98 -8.40 -7.76
N GLU A 20 7.27 -8.47 -7.48
CA GLU A 20 7.92 -9.73 -7.14
C GLU A 20 7.36 -10.32 -5.84
N CYS A 21 7.07 -9.48 -4.86
CA CYS A 21 6.48 -9.95 -3.61
C CYS A 21 5.11 -10.56 -3.81
N PHE A 22 4.36 -10.06 -4.78
CA PHE A 22 3.00 -10.54 -5.04
C PHE A 22 2.91 -11.54 -6.19
N GLY A 23 4.01 -11.76 -6.91
CA GLY A 23 3.98 -12.63 -8.08
C GLY A 23 3.21 -12.01 -9.24
N ILE A 24 3.21 -10.69 -9.37
CA ILE A 24 2.54 -9.96 -10.44
C ILE A 24 3.55 -9.03 -11.12
N SER A 25 3.15 -8.49 -12.28
CA SER A 25 4.06 -7.63 -13.04
C SER A 25 4.20 -6.26 -12.38
N SER A 26 5.34 -5.61 -12.62
CA SER A 26 5.55 -4.24 -12.17
C SER A 26 4.54 -3.28 -12.82
N GLN A 27 4.07 -3.62 -14.01
CA GLN A 27 3.07 -2.82 -14.70
C GLN A 27 1.75 -2.81 -13.96
N ALA A 28 1.35 -3.94 -13.36
CA ALA A 28 0.14 -4.01 -12.56
C ALA A 28 0.26 -3.09 -11.35
N VAL A 29 1.42 -3.11 -10.68
CA VAL A 29 1.68 -2.22 -9.55
C VAL A 29 1.65 -0.77 -9.98
N GLY A 30 2.29 -0.46 -11.11
CA GLY A 30 2.30 0.90 -11.66
C GLY A 30 0.89 1.40 -11.95
N LYS A 31 0.00 0.51 -12.39
CA LYS A 31 -1.39 0.86 -12.65
C LYS A 31 -2.10 1.28 -11.37
N TRP A 32 -1.85 0.56 -10.26
CA TRP A 32 -2.42 0.96 -8.96
C TRP A 32 -1.98 2.38 -8.60
N LEU A 33 -0.69 2.66 -8.76
CA LEU A 33 -0.15 3.96 -8.38
C LEU A 33 -0.67 5.07 -9.30
N ARG A 34 -0.73 4.80 -10.61
CA ARG A 34 -1.23 5.81 -11.54
C ARG A 34 -2.70 6.15 -11.31
N LYS A 35 -3.50 5.13 -11.04
CA LYS A 35 -4.92 5.34 -10.79
C LYS A 35 -5.21 5.81 -9.36
N GLY A 36 -4.21 5.72 -8.50
CA GLY A 36 -4.38 6.09 -7.10
C GLY A 36 -5.30 5.15 -6.36
N LYS A 37 -5.35 3.88 -6.79
CA LYS A 37 -6.26 2.92 -6.19
C LYS A 37 -5.63 1.53 -6.19
N VAL A 38 -5.45 0.98 -4.99
CA VAL A 38 -4.95 -0.37 -4.79
C VAL A 38 -6.15 -1.31 -4.59
N PRO A 39 -6.18 -2.48 -5.24
CA PRO A 39 -7.27 -3.44 -4.99
C PRO A 39 -7.38 -3.73 -3.50
N HIS A 40 -8.61 -3.82 -3.01
CA HIS A 40 -8.84 -3.99 -1.56
C HIS A 40 -8.07 -5.20 -1.01
N ALA A 41 -8.06 -6.29 -1.75
CA ALA A 41 -7.38 -7.52 -1.31
C ALA A 41 -5.86 -7.36 -1.23
N ARG A 42 -5.30 -6.31 -1.84
CA ARG A 42 -3.85 -6.08 -1.84
C ARG A 42 -3.42 -5.00 -0.85
N ILE A 43 -4.35 -4.29 -0.24
CA ILE A 43 -4.01 -3.17 0.65
C ILE A 43 -3.20 -3.66 1.86
N LEU A 44 -3.72 -4.61 2.61
CA LEU A 44 -3.02 -5.13 3.79
C LEU A 44 -1.71 -5.82 3.43
N PRO A 45 -1.66 -6.71 2.41
CA PRO A 45 -0.37 -7.30 2.02
C PRO A 45 0.65 -6.25 1.58
N LEU A 46 0.21 -5.21 0.87
CA LEU A 46 1.12 -4.14 0.45
C LEU A 46 1.69 -3.42 1.66
N CYS A 47 0.86 -3.07 2.62
CA CYS A 47 1.34 -2.41 3.83
C CYS A 47 2.31 -3.29 4.60
N ARG A 48 2.06 -4.60 4.61
CA ARG A 48 2.95 -5.54 5.31
C ARG A 48 4.34 -5.56 4.70
N ILE A 49 4.44 -5.63 3.36
CA ILE A 49 5.76 -5.67 2.72
C ILE A 49 6.47 -4.33 2.82
N LEU A 50 5.72 -3.25 3.02
CA LEU A 50 6.30 -1.93 3.28
C LEU A 50 6.62 -1.72 4.76
N GLU A 51 6.49 -2.77 5.56
CA GLU A 51 6.79 -2.76 6.99
C GLU A 51 5.98 -1.69 7.73
N TRP A 52 4.74 -1.50 7.27
CA TRP A 52 3.79 -0.55 7.86
C TRP A 52 4.28 0.91 7.83
N LYS A 53 5.25 1.20 6.95
CA LYS A 53 5.65 2.58 6.70
C LYS A 53 4.55 3.38 6.02
N VAL A 54 3.67 2.67 5.32
CA VAL A 54 2.44 3.22 4.74
C VAL A 54 1.30 2.43 5.34
N THR A 55 0.26 3.12 5.81
CA THR A 55 -0.86 2.47 6.49
C THR A 55 -2.03 2.25 5.54
N PRO A 56 -2.91 1.28 5.83
CA PRO A 56 -4.12 1.10 5.02
C PRO A 56 -4.99 2.36 4.98
N HIS A 57 -5.06 3.11 6.07
CA HIS A 57 -5.80 4.37 6.11
C HIS A 57 -5.27 5.37 5.08
N GLU A 58 -3.94 5.44 4.94
CA GLU A 58 -3.33 6.35 3.97
C GLU A 58 -3.67 5.95 2.54
N ILE A 59 -3.73 4.64 2.28
CA ILE A 59 -4.01 4.12 0.95
C ILE A 59 -5.49 4.27 0.60
N ASP A 60 -6.37 3.89 1.51
CA ASP A 60 -7.81 3.92 1.25
C ASP A 60 -8.57 4.32 2.51
N PRO A 61 -8.69 5.64 2.75
CA PRO A 61 -9.40 6.11 3.96
C PRO A 61 -10.89 5.75 3.96
N SER A 62 -11.47 5.44 2.79
CA SER A 62 -12.87 5.02 2.75
C SER A 62 -13.06 3.63 3.35
N ALA A 63 -12.13 2.72 3.07
CA ALA A 63 -12.19 1.36 3.62
C ALA A 63 -11.61 1.30 5.03
N TYR A 64 -10.67 2.15 5.34
CA TYR A 64 -9.97 2.18 6.64
C TYR A 64 -10.04 3.60 7.20
N PRO A 65 -11.19 3.98 7.80
CA PRO A 65 -11.41 5.37 8.19
C PRO A 65 -10.57 5.86 9.36
N ASN A 66 -10.03 4.97 10.17
CA ASN A 66 -9.20 5.37 11.30
C ASN A 66 -7.73 5.14 11.00
N PRO A 67 -6.82 6.00 11.48
CA PRO A 67 -5.39 5.87 11.16
C PRO A 67 -4.78 4.53 11.55
N THR A 68 -5.35 3.84 12.53
CA THR A 68 -4.83 2.54 12.99
C THR A 68 -5.57 1.35 12.39
N ASP A 69 -6.58 1.60 11.57
CA ASP A 69 -7.35 0.51 10.97
C ASP A 69 -6.45 -0.38 10.11
N GLY A 70 -6.60 -1.68 10.26
CA GLY A 70 -5.84 -2.65 9.48
C GLY A 70 -4.41 -2.87 9.94
N LEU A 71 -3.92 -2.08 10.90
CA LEU A 71 -2.57 -2.26 11.41
C LEU A 71 -2.51 -3.51 12.29
N PRO A 72 -1.31 -4.12 12.43
CA PRO A 72 -1.14 -5.22 13.36
C PRO A 72 -1.53 -4.77 14.75
N HIS A 73 -1.99 -5.74 15.55
CA HIS A 73 -2.35 -5.44 16.92
C HIS A 73 -1.18 -4.79 17.66
N GLN A 74 -1.46 -3.67 18.30
CA GLN A 74 -0.45 -2.95 19.07
C GLN A 74 -0.64 -3.29 20.53
N GLU A 75 0.35 -3.96 21.09
CA GLU A 75 0.37 -4.19 22.51
C GLU A 75 0.71 -2.91 23.21
N SER A 76 -0.15 -2.47 24.04
CA SER A 76 0.10 -1.25 24.79
C SER A 76 0.63 -1.56 26.16
#